data_a97d6a41cf97490aeedce96d725bef81
#
_entry.id   a97d6a41cf97490aeedce96d725bef81
#
_cell.length_a   1.000
_cell.length_b   1.000
_cell.length_c   1.000
_cell.angle_alpha   90.00
_cell.angle_beta   90.00
_cell.angle_gamma   90.00
#
_symmetry.space_group_name_H-M   'P 1'
#
loop_
_entity.id
_entity.type
_entity.pdbx_description
1 polymer ?
#
loop_
_entity_poly.entity_id
_entity_poly.type
_entity_poly.pdbx_seq_one_letter_code
_entity_poly.pdbx_strand_id
1 'polypeptide(L)'
;MMNEPQVSFITVCYNGFKDTCELIESLQTHVHSVSYEIIVVDNASREDEATKIKELYSDIVTLRSESNLGFSGGNNLGIRVAKGAYIFLINNDTYVESDGFHYLTERLESLKNIGAVSPKIRFAFPPQNIQFAGFTSLSAITIRNEMTGFGCPDDGTFDTPHTTPYLHGAALMVKREVIEKVGEMPEIFFLYYEEMDWCTQMTNAGYELWYEPRCTIFHKESQSTGQFSKLRTFYMTRNRLLYTRRNRKGAQRLLSILYQSTIAAGKNSLRSEEHT
;
A
#
# COMPACT_ATOMS: atom_id res chain seq x y z
N MET A 1 16.08 28.18 9.30
CA MET A 1 15.20 27.07 9.75
C MET A 1 14.97 26.21 8.50
N MET A 2 15.38 24.95 8.51
CA MET A 2 15.01 24.03 7.42
C MET A 2 13.50 23.86 7.49
N ASN A 3 12.77 24.19 6.42
CA ASN A 3 11.34 23.93 6.35
C ASN A 3 11.11 22.41 6.53
N GLU A 4 10.16 22.04 7.39
CA GLU A 4 9.74 20.64 7.50
C GLU A 4 9.26 20.14 6.14
N PRO A 5 9.54 18.88 5.77
CA PRO A 5 9.07 18.33 4.51
C PRO A 5 7.54 18.28 4.50
N GLN A 6 6.96 18.52 3.33
CA GLN A 6 5.51 18.38 3.14
C GLN A 6 5.11 16.90 3.12
N VAL A 7 5.90 16.07 2.42
CA VAL A 7 5.62 14.64 2.22
C VAL A 7 6.78 13.80 2.77
N SER A 8 6.48 12.76 3.54
CA SER A 8 7.43 11.70 3.88
C SER A 8 7.12 10.47 3.01
N PHE A 9 8.01 10.17 2.05
CA PHE A 9 7.99 8.91 1.31
C PHE A 9 8.56 7.81 2.19
N ILE A 10 7.79 6.77 2.46
CA ILE A 10 8.21 5.63 3.26
C ILE A 10 8.17 4.38 2.40
N THR A 11 9.28 3.68 2.32
CA THR A 11 9.38 2.40 1.63
C THR A 11 10.01 1.33 2.51
N VAL A 12 9.50 0.11 2.39
CA VAL A 12 10.00 -1.06 3.12
C VAL A 12 10.81 -1.93 2.18
N CYS A 13 12.07 -2.16 2.52
CA CYS A 13 12.98 -3.02 1.79
C CYS A 13 13.11 -4.37 2.50
N TYR A 14 13.02 -5.48 1.77
CA TYR A 14 13.32 -6.82 2.26
C TYR A 14 13.96 -7.66 1.17
N ASN A 15 15.30 -7.74 1.16
CA ASN A 15 16.11 -8.34 0.10
C ASN A 15 15.82 -7.73 -1.27
N GLY A 16 15.62 -6.41 -1.34
CA GLY A 16 15.17 -5.67 -2.52
C GLY A 16 16.03 -4.44 -2.83
N PHE A 17 17.33 -4.49 -2.51
CA PHE A 17 18.27 -3.38 -2.64
C PHE A 17 18.17 -2.66 -3.99
N LYS A 18 18.23 -3.43 -5.09
CA LYS A 18 18.23 -2.85 -6.45
C LYS A 18 16.95 -2.08 -6.76
N ASP A 19 15.80 -2.67 -6.44
CA ASP A 19 14.50 -2.04 -6.67
C ASP A 19 14.33 -0.79 -5.79
N THR A 20 14.82 -0.85 -4.54
CA THR A 20 14.79 0.29 -3.63
C THR A 20 15.66 1.45 -4.14
N CYS A 21 16.86 1.18 -4.70
CA CYS A 21 17.68 2.21 -5.32
C CYS A 21 16.99 2.83 -6.54
N GLU A 22 16.39 2.03 -7.41
CA GLU A 22 15.65 2.52 -8.59
C GLU A 22 14.48 3.41 -8.18
N LEU A 23 13.74 3.05 -7.13
CA LEU A 23 12.69 3.91 -6.58
C LEU A 23 13.27 5.25 -6.09
N ILE A 24 14.34 5.24 -5.29
CA ILE A 24 14.97 6.45 -4.76
C ILE A 24 15.40 7.36 -5.91
N GLU A 25 16.12 6.83 -6.90
CA GLU A 25 16.59 7.57 -8.07
C GLU A 25 15.43 8.18 -8.87
N SER A 26 14.34 7.43 -9.06
CA SER A 26 13.15 7.94 -9.75
C SER A 26 12.47 9.08 -8.99
N LEU A 27 12.35 8.97 -7.66
CA LEU A 27 11.80 10.03 -6.83
C LEU A 27 12.67 11.28 -6.88
N GLN A 28 13.99 11.15 -6.72
CA GLN A 28 14.93 12.28 -6.77
C GLN A 28 14.96 12.95 -8.15
N THR A 29 14.77 12.17 -9.22
CA THR A 29 14.77 12.68 -10.60
C THR A 29 13.50 13.41 -10.97
N HIS A 30 12.34 12.94 -10.51
CA HIS A 30 11.06 13.42 -11.02
C HIS A 30 10.23 14.24 -10.03
N VAL A 31 10.46 14.14 -8.71
CA VAL A 31 9.61 14.84 -7.73
C VAL A 31 10.19 16.23 -7.42
N HIS A 32 9.48 17.28 -7.85
CA HIS A 32 9.87 18.66 -7.65
C HIS A 32 8.72 19.55 -7.14
N SER A 33 7.47 19.08 -7.24
CA SER A 33 6.28 19.89 -6.92
C SER A 33 5.95 19.95 -5.43
N VAL A 34 6.61 19.12 -4.61
CA VAL A 34 6.44 19.07 -3.16
C VAL A 34 7.80 18.99 -2.46
N SER A 35 7.92 19.57 -1.27
CA SER A 35 9.09 19.30 -0.42
C SER A 35 8.95 17.94 0.26
N TYR A 36 10.02 17.15 0.30
CA TYR A 36 9.91 15.79 0.79
C TYR A 36 11.15 15.29 1.54
N GLU A 37 10.97 14.22 2.25
CA GLU A 37 12.03 13.33 2.74
C GLU A 37 11.75 11.89 2.26
N ILE A 38 12.80 11.07 2.16
CA ILE A 38 12.70 9.64 1.85
C ILE A 38 13.15 8.86 3.08
N ILE A 39 12.35 7.91 3.51
CA ILE A 39 12.61 7.00 4.63
C ILE A 39 12.58 5.58 4.10
N VAL A 40 13.71 4.88 4.19
CA VAL A 40 13.83 3.47 3.83
C VAL A 40 13.94 2.63 5.09
N VAL A 41 13.07 1.64 5.21
CA VAL A 41 13.07 0.68 6.30
C VAL A 41 13.56 -0.67 5.77
N ASP A 42 14.79 -1.06 6.10
CA ASP A 42 15.30 -2.41 5.90
C ASP A 42 14.66 -3.34 6.93
N ASN A 43 13.73 -4.16 6.47
CA ASN A 43 12.90 -5.03 7.30
C ASN A 43 13.57 -6.38 7.59
N ALA A 44 14.82 -6.34 8.07
CA ALA A 44 15.69 -7.48 8.34
C ALA A 44 16.09 -8.26 7.06
N SER A 45 16.57 -7.56 6.03
CA SER A 45 17.22 -8.20 4.88
C SER A 45 18.43 -9.05 5.30
N ARG A 46 18.79 -10.03 4.48
CA ARG A 46 19.93 -10.94 4.75
C ARG A 46 21.24 -10.17 4.91
N GLU A 47 21.43 -9.15 4.09
CA GLU A 47 22.53 -8.20 4.20
C GLU A 47 22.03 -6.89 4.80
N ASP A 48 22.92 -6.06 5.32
CA ASP A 48 22.55 -4.72 5.81
C ASP A 48 22.31 -3.77 4.63
N GLU A 49 21.09 -3.81 4.10
CA GLU A 49 20.69 -2.95 2.98
C GLU A 49 20.50 -1.49 3.43
N ALA A 50 20.13 -1.25 4.70
CA ALA A 50 20.00 0.10 5.24
C ALA A 50 21.35 0.86 5.20
N THR A 51 22.44 0.22 5.65
CA THR A 51 23.78 0.82 5.60
C THR A 51 24.21 1.06 4.17
N LYS A 52 24.05 0.08 3.26
CA LYS A 52 24.42 0.22 1.84
C LYS A 52 23.67 1.36 1.15
N ILE A 53 22.37 1.49 1.42
CA ILE A 53 21.53 2.55 0.87
C ILE A 53 22.00 3.91 1.41
N LYS A 54 22.32 4.00 2.71
CA LYS A 54 22.80 5.24 3.33
C LYS A 54 24.14 5.71 2.79
N GLU A 55 25.03 4.78 2.43
CA GLU A 55 26.32 5.08 1.79
C GLU A 55 26.14 5.67 0.39
N LEU A 56 25.11 5.22 -0.37
CA LEU A 56 24.83 5.74 -1.71
C LEU A 56 24.03 7.05 -1.69
N TYR A 57 23.12 7.20 -0.73
CA TYR A 57 22.18 8.31 -0.65
C TYR A 57 22.21 8.93 0.75
N SER A 58 23.17 9.84 0.97
CA SER A 58 23.45 10.42 2.30
C SER A 58 22.31 11.24 2.90
N ASP A 59 21.41 11.78 2.07
CA ASP A 59 20.34 12.71 2.50
C ASP A 59 19.07 11.98 2.94
N ILE A 60 18.94 10.67 2.70
CA ILE A 60 17.76 9.92 3.09
C ILE A 60 17.88 9.33 4.51
N VAL A 61 16.75 9.07 5.12
CA VAL A 61 16.66 8.40 6.42
C VAL A 61 16.61 6.89 6.18
N THR A 62 17.51 6.14 6.79
CA THR A 62 17.48 4.67 6.75
C THR A 62 17.29 4.10 8.15
N LEU A 63 16.44 3.10 8.27
CA LEU A 63 16.19 2.34 9.48
C LEU A 63 16.42 0.86 9.20
N ARG A 64 16.88 0.10 10.18
CA ARG A 64 16.96 -1.35 10.11
C ARG A 64 16.21 -1.99 11.26
N SER A 65 15.34 -2.94 10.95
CA SER A 65 14.68 -3.79 11.93
C SER A 65 15.52 -5.03 12.22
N GLU A 66 15.48 -5.51 13.46
CA GLU A 66 16.15 -6.76 13.87
C GLU A 66 15.44 -8.01 13.34
N SER A 67 14.16 -7.91 13.01
CA SER A 67 13.33 -9.00 12.51
C SER A 67 12.36 -8.51 11.44
N ASN A 68 11.90 -9.40 10.55
CA ASN A 68 10.90 -9.06 9.57
C ASN A 68 9.53 -8.84 10.24
N LEU A 69 9.10 -7.60 10.28
CA LEU A 69 7.85 -7.14 10.91
C LEU A 69 6.64 -7.21 9.96
N GLY A 70 6.83 -7.73 8.74
CA GLY A 70 5.82 -7.68 7.70
C GLY A 70 5.65 -6.28 7.11
N PHE A 71 4.62 -6.12 6.28
CA PHE A 71 4.36 -4.85 5.59
C PHE A 71 3.95 -3.74 6.58
N SER A 72 3.00 -4.02 7.46
CA SER A 72 2.51 -3.03 8.44
C SER A 72 3.60 -2.57 9.38
N GLY A 73 4.32 -3.49 10.01
CA GLY A 73 5.33 -3.14 11.01
C GLY A 73 6.50 -2.38 10.40
N GLY A 74 6.94 -2.77 9.19
CA GLY A 74 7.96 -2.03 8.45
C GLY A 74 7.53 -0.59 8.16
N ASN A 75 6.33 -0.39 7.62
CA ASN A 75 5.79 0.95 7.36
C ASN A 75 5.62 1.77 8.65
N ASN A 76 5.14 1.16 9.73
CA ASN A 76 4.97 1.85 11.02
C ASN A 76 6.30 2.35 11.59
N LEU A 77 7.40 1.61 11.43
CA LEU A 77 8.73 2.12 11.82
C LEU A 77 9.07 3.42 11.08
N GLY A 78 8.79 3.49 9.78
CA GLY A 78 8.97 4.71 8.99
C GLY A 78 8.04 5.83 9.42
N ILE A 79 6.75 5.53 9.67
CA ILE A 79 5.73 6.50 10.12
C ILE A 79 6.17 7.20 11.41
N ARG A 80 6.74 6.47 12.37
CA ARG A 80 7.16 7.00 13.68
C ARG A 80 8.29 8.02 13.61
N VAL A 81 9.13 7.99 12.58
CA VAL A 81 10.23 8.94 12.38
C VAL A 81 9.94 10.00 11.33
N ALA A 82 8.89 9.82 10.55
CA ALA A 82 8.47 10.73 9.49
C ALA A 82 8.11 12.11 10.04
N LYS A 83 8.46 13.18 9.29
CA LYS A 83 8.22 14.59 9.68
C LYS A 83 7.17 15.27 8.82
N GLY A 84 6.87 14.73 7.61
CA GLY A 84 5.93 15.31 6.67
C GLY A 84 4.50 15.38 7.20
N ALA A 85 3.76 16.38 6.76
CA ALA A 85 2.31 16.49 7.03
C ALA A 85 1.51 15.37 6.34
N TYR A 86 2.04 14.87 5.23
CA TYR A 86 1.50 13.74 4.47
C TYR A 86 2.48 12.59 4.51
N ILE A 87 1.97 11.41 4.81
CA ILE A 87 2.72 10.15 4.81
C ILE A 87 2.38 9.41 3.52
N PHE A 88 3.36 9.20 2.65
CA PHE A 88 3.20 8.45 1.42
C PHE A 88 3.91 7.11 1.54
N LEU A 89 3.11 6.04 1.73
CA LEU A 89 3.61 4.68 1.72
C LEU A 89 3.74 4.22 0.27
N ILE A 90 4.91 3.73 -0.10
CA ILE A 90 5.22 3.30 -1.47
C ILE A 90 6.07 2.03 -1.45
N ASN A 91 5.67 1.03 -2.23
CA ASN A 91 6.45 -0.20 -2.36
C ASN A 91 7.81 0.06 -2.98
N ASN A 92 8.83 -0.67 -2.53
CA ASN A 92 10.20 -0.53 -3.04
C ASN A 92 10.38 -1.01 -4.48
N ASP A 93 9.47 -1.84 -5.01
CA ASP A 93 9.43 -2.31 -6.39
C ASP A 93 8.53 -1.44 -7.30
N THR A 94 8.47 -0.15 -7.00
CA THR A 94 7.81 0.88 -7.81
C THR A 94 8.82 1.89 -8.35
N TYR A 95 8.39 2.69 -9.33
CA TYR A 95 9.11 3.88 -9.79
C TYR A 95 8.14 4.92 -10.36
N VAL A 96 8.62 6.13 -10.58
CA VAL A 96 7.88 7.24 -11.18
C VAL A 96 8.60 7.74 -12.44
N GLU A 97 7.85 8.22 -13.43
CA GLU A 97 8.37 8.80 -14.68
C GLU A 97 7.99 10.28 -14.83
N SER A 98 7.14 10.79 -13.95
CA SER A 98 6.68 12.19 -13.98
C SER A 98 6.29 12.65 -12.59
N ASP A 99 6.27 13.97 -12.40
CA ASP A 99 5.78 14.59 -11.17
C ASP A 99 4.25 14.73 -11.20
N GLY A 100 3.62 14.42 -10.09
CA GLY A 100 2.17 14.53 -9.92
C GLY A 100 1.76 14.55 -8.44
N PHE A 101 2.74 14.63 -7.53
CA PHE A 101 2.49 14.47 -6.09
C PHE A 101 1.73 15.66 -5.50
N HIS A 102 1.86 16.86 -6.06
CA HIS A 102 1.05 18.01 -5.67
C HIS A 102 -0.45 17.75 -5.89
N TYR A 103 -0.86 16.99 -6.91
CA TYR A 103 -2.28 16.65 -7.10
C TYR A 103 -2.83 15.75 -5.99
N LEU A 104 -1.99 14.92 -5.38
CA LEU A 104 -2.39 14.12 -4.22
C LEU A 104 -2.62 15.01 -3.00
N THR A 105 -1.71 15.96 -2.73
CA THR A 105 -1.85 16.90 -1.61
C THR A 105 -3.01 17.86 -1.85
N GLU A 106 -3.22 18.39 -3.07
CA GLU A 106 -4.39 19.18 -3.45
C GLU A 106 -5.70 18.40 -3.21
N ARG A 107 -5.74 17.10 -3.59
CA ARG A 107 -6.90 16.26 -3.35
C ARG A 107 -7.20 16.15 -1.87
N LEU A 108 -6.20 15.87 -1.06
CA LEU A 108 -6.35 15.77 0.39
C LEU A 108 -6.87 17.07 1.01
N GLU A 109 -6.46 18.24 0.49
CA GLU A 109 -6.87 19.56 0.99
C GLU A 109 -8.22 20.03 0.44
N SER A 110 -8.72 19.44 -0.65
CA SER A 110 -9.95 19.89 -1.32
C SER A 110 -11.19 19.79 -0.43
N LEU A 111 -11.21 18.83 0.50
CA LEU A 111 -12.27 18.67 1.53
C LEU A 111 -11.64 18.17 2.83
N LYS A 112 -12.14 18.66 3.97
CA LYS A 112 -11.61 18.28 5.30
C LYS A 112 -11.78 16.80 5.65
N ASN A 113 -12.81 16.16 5.11
CA ASN A 113 -13.10 14.76 5.37
C ASN A 113 -12.33 13.79 4.45
N ILE A 114 -11.54 14.26 3.50
CA ILE A 114 -10.65 13.39 2.74
C ILE A 114 -9.45 13.03 3.62
N GLY A 115 -9.30 11.75 3.95
CA GLY A 115 -8.27 11.26 4.85
C GLY A 115 -7.06 10.68 4.14
N ALA A 116 -7.28 10.04 3.00
CA ALA A 116 -6.22 9.38 2.25
C ALA A 116 -6.55 9.29 0.76
N VAL A 117 -5.50 9.13 -0.06
CA VAL A 117 -5.60 9.06 -1.52
C VAL A 117 -4.59 8.08 -2.10
N SER A 118 -4.95 7.34 -3.14
CA SER A 118 -4.01 6.57 -3.98
C SER A 118 -3.90 7.19 -5.36
N PRO A 119 -2.69 7.21 -5.95
CA PRO A 119 -2.48 7.57 -7.36
C PRO A 119 -3.02 6.48 -8.29
N LYS A 120 -3.01 6.75 -9.60
CA LYS A 120 -3.09 5.70 -10.62
C LYS A 120 -1.87 4.80 -10.51
N ILE A 121 -2.09 3.47 -10.51
CA ILE A 121 -0.99 2.52 -10.53
C ILE A 121 -1.05 1.74 -11.85
N ARG A 122 0.09 1.68 -12.54
CA ARG A 122 0.27 0.93 -13.79
C ARG A 122 1.28 -0.18 -13.58
N PHE A 123 1.17 -1.24 -14.39
CA PHE A 123 2.21 -2.24 -14.44
C PHE A 123 3.50 -1.63 -15.01
N ALA A 124 4.64 -1.98 -14.43
CA ALA A 124 5.96 -1.49 -14.85
C ALA A 124 6.40 -2.03 -16.23
N PHE A 125 5.86 -3.18 -16.65
CA PHE A 125 6.24 -3.85 -17.89
C PHE A 125 5.21 -3.65 -19.00
N PRO A 126 5.65 -3.55 -20.27
CA PRO A 126 4.74 -3.43 -21.41
C PRO A 126 3.65 -4.51 -21.42
N PRO A 127 2.42 -4.14 -21.79
CA PRO A 127 1.98 -2.85 -22.34
C PRO A 127 1.68 -1.75 -21.30
N GLN A 128 2.14 -1.87 -20.07
CA GLN A 128 1.94 -0.90 -18.98
C GLN A 128 0.46 -0.57 -18.72
N ASN A 129 -0.38 -1.58 -18.78
CA ASN A 129 -1.80 -1.47 -18.48
C ASN A 129 -2.02 -0.97 -17.04
N ILE A 130 -3.23 -0.50 -16.76
CA ILE A 130 -3.64 -0.10 -15.42
C ILE A 130 -3.63 -1.31 -14.50
N GLN A 131 -2.99 -1.17 -13.34
CA GLN A 131 -3.08 -2.12 -12.24
C GLN A 131 -4.20 -1.70 -11.27
N PHE A 132 -4.31 -0.38 -10.99
CA PHE A 132 -5.27 0.13 -10.02
C PHE A 132 -5.78 1.51 -10.43
N ALA A 133 -7.10 1.63 -10.45
CA ALA A 133 -7.86 2.86 -10.58
C ALA A 133 -9.04 2.91 -9.57
N GLY A 134 -8.84 2.36 -8.36
CA GLY A 134 -9.85 2.21 -7.33
C GLY A 134 -10.24 0.76 -7.07
N PHE A 135 -11.08 0.55 -6.07
CA PHE A 135 -11.64 -0.75 -5.73
C PHE A 135 -13.17 -0.73 -5.73
N THR A 136 -13.80 -1.86 -5.99
CA THR A 136 -15.19 -2.10 -5.62
C THR A 136 -15.32 -2.38 -4.12
N SER A 137 -16.52 -2.25 -3.56
CA SER A 137 -16.77 -2.60 -2.16
C SER A 137 -16.56 -4.08 -1.90
N LEU A 138 -16.02 -4.43 -0.73
CA LEU A 138 -15.91 -5.83 -0.30
C LEU A 138 -17.29 -6.47 -0.16
N SER A 139 -17.46 -7.64 -0.76
CA SER A 139 -18.62 -8.48 -0.52
C SER A 139 -18.79 -8.75 0.98
N ALA A 140 -20.04 -8.67 1.46
CA ALA A 140 -20.35 -8.89 2.87
C ALA A 140 -20.02 -10.30 3.38
N ILE A 141 -20.04 -11.30 2.50
CA ILE A 141 -19.83 -12.72 2.84
C ILE A 141 -18.47 -13.21 2.41
N THR A 142 -18.10 -13.01 1.13
CA THR A 142 -16.85 -13.56 0.59
C THR A 142 -15.62 -12.74 0.97
N ILE A 143 -15.83 -11.48 1.39
CA ILE A 143 -14.75 -10.52 1.70
C ILE A 143 -13.75 -10.43 0.52
N ARG A 144 -14.32 -10.31 -0.67
CA ARG A 144 -13.59 -10.10 -1.93
C ARG A 144 -14.12 -8.86 -2.62
N ASN A 145 -13.25 -8.18 -3.32
CA ASN A 145 -13.52 -7.06 -4.20
C ASN A 145 -12.71 -7.20 -5.48
N GLU A 146 -12.89 -6.26 -6.37
CA GLU A 146 -12.16 -6.17 -7.62
C GLU A 146 -11.46 -4.83 -7.72
N MET A 147 -10.30 -4.80 -8.35
CA MET A 147 -9.62 -3.56 -8.72
C MET A 147 -10.25 -3.00 -9.98
N THR A 148 -10.70 -1.74 -9.90
CA THR A 148 -11.20 -1.00 -11.05
C THR A 148 -10.07 -0.78 -12.06
N GLY A 149 -10.31 -1.01 -13.33
CA GLY A 149 -9.34 -0.81 -14.40
C GLY A 149 -8.25 -1.88 -14.52
N PHE A 150 -8.23 -2.92 -13.67
CA PHE A 150 -7.17 -3.92 -13.67
C PHE A 150 -7.01 -4.60 -15.04
N GLY A 151 -5.82 -4.50 -15.62
CA GLY A 151 -5.48 -5.08 -16.93
C GLY A 151 -5.99 -4.27 -18.13
N CYS A 152 -6.73 -3.18 -17.92
CA CYS A 152 -7.21 -2.31 -19.00
C CYS A 152 -6.10 -1.39 -19.53
N PRO A 153 -6.15 -1.02 -20.83
CA PRO A 153 -5.28 0.04 -21.36
C PRO A 153 -5.48 1.37 -20.63
N ASP A 154 -4.41 2.17 -20.55
CA ASP A 154 -4.48 3.56 -20.05
C ASP A 154 -4.83 4.50 -21.20
N ASP A 155 -6.11 4.54 -21.57
CA ASP A 155 -6.66 5.27 -22.72
C ASP A 155 -7.49 6.51 -22.32
N GLY A 156 -7.39 6.93 -21.06
CA GLY A 156 -8.16 8.05 -20.51
C GLY A 156 -9.49 7.67 -19.83
N THR A 157 -9.95 6.43 -19.99
CA THR A 157 -11.22 5.97 -19.38
C THR A 157 -11.21 6.11 -17.84
N PHE A 158 -10.04 5.99 -17.22
CA PHE A 158 -9.87 6.04 -15.76
C PHE A 158 -9.21 7.34 -15.26
N ASP A 159 -9.32 8.43 -16.01
CA ASP A 159 -8.68 9.73 -15.68
C ASP A 159 -9.57 10.66 -14.85
N THR A 160 -10.68 10.16 -14.32
CA THR A 160 -11.58 10.95 -13.45
C THR A 160 -11.34 10.60 -11.98
N PRO A 161 -10.99 11.58 -11.12
CA PRO A 161 -10.87 11.36 -9.69
C PRO A 161 -12.21 10.96 -9.07
N HIS A 162 -12.20 9.99 -8.15
CA HIS A 162 -13.42 9.54 -7.48
C HIS A 162 -13.13 8.92 -6.10
N THR A 163 -14.17 8.79 -5.29
CA THR A 163 -14.08 8.08 -4.02
C THR A 163 -13.95 6.57 -4.24
N THR A 164 -13.15 5.93 -3.42
CA THR A 164 -12.96 4.47 -3.45
C THR A 164 -13.05 3.90 -2.04
N PRO A 165 -13.63 2.72 -1.82
CA PRO A 165 -13.75 2.15 -0.49
C PRO A 165 -12.40 1.72 0.12
N TYR A 166 -11.40 1.47 -0.72
CA TYR A 166 -10.06 1.02 -0.30
C TYR A 166 -8.98 1.63 -1.19
N LEU A 167 -7.78 1.77 -0.64
CA LEU A 167 -6.57 2.21 -1.34
C LEU A 167 -5.63 1.02 -1.58
N HIS A 168 -4.73 1.16 -2.53
CA HIS A 168 -3.79 0.11 -2.88
C HIS A 168 -2.51 0.20 -2.04
N GLY A 169 -2.09 -0.90 -1.42
CA GLY A 169 -0.91 -0.94 -0.56
C GLY A 169 0.40 -0.57 -1.25
N ALA A 170 0.49 -0.68 -2.58
CA ALA A 170 1.70 -0.31 -3.30
C ALA A 170 1.96 1.20 -3.35
N ALA A 171 0.91 2.04 -3.26
CA ALA A 171 1.06 3.50 -3.22
C ALA A 171 -0.18 4.17 -2.61
N LEU A 172 -0.02 4.79 -1.46
CA LEU A 172 -1.10 5.54 -0.81
C LEU A 172 -0.56 6.68 0.06
N MET A 173 -1.23 7.83 0.02
CA MET A 173 -0.92 9.01 0.83
C MET A 173 -1.99 9.20 1.90
N VAL A 174 -1.58 9.43 3.14
CA VAL A 174 -2.47 9.65 4.29
C VAL A 174 -2.07 10.93 4.99
N LYS A 175 -3.03 11.74 5.42
CA LYS A 175 -2.76 12.88 6.31
C LYS A 175 -2.24 12.39 7.66
N ARG A 176 -1.23 13.04 8.21
CA ARG A 176 -0.71 12.73 9.55
C ARG A 176 -1.80 12.79 10.61
N GLU A 177 -2.64 13.82 10.61
CA GLU A 177 -3.76 13.97 11.54
C GLU A 177 -4.74 12.78 11.53
N VAL A 178 -4.90 12.12 10.37
CA VAL A 178 -5.71 10.92 10.23
C VAL A 178 -5.06 9.75 10.93
N ILE A 179 -3.75 9.57 10.77
CA ILE A 179 -2.98 8.53 11.47
C ILE A 179 -3.02 8.76 12.98
N GLU A 180 -2.86 9.99 13.45
CA GLU A 180 -2.96 10.35 14.87
C GLU A 180 -4.34 10.01 15.45
N LYS A 181 -5.40 10.13 14.65
CA LYS A 181 -6.78 9.86 15.09
C LYS A 181 -7.17 8.39 15.02
N VAL A 182 -6.78 7.67 13.96
CA VAL A 182 -7.21 6.27 13.75
C VAL A 182 -6.17 5.25 14.20
N GLY A 183 -4.93 5.69 14.41
CA GLY A 183 -3.78 4.83 14.69
C GLY A 183 -3.01 4.41 13.46
N GLU A 184 -1.87 3.78 13.70
CA GLU A 184 -0.98 3.23 12.67
C GLU A 184 -1.60 2.01 11.97
N MET A 185 -0.95 1.53 10.90
CA MET A 185 -1.38 0.35 10.17
C MET A 185 -1.40 -0.90 11.08
N PRO A 186 -2.44 -1.74 11.04
CA PRO A 186 -2.58 -2.86 11.98
C PRO A 186 -1.57 -4.00 11.71
N GLU A 187 -0.60 -4.16 12.59
CA GLU A 187 0.51 -5.12 12.46
C GLU A 187 0.08 -6.60 12.58
N ILE A 188 -1.12 -6.86 13.10
CA ILE A 188 -1.66 -8.22 13.28
C ILE A 188 -1.80 -9.00 11.96
N PHE A 189 -1.87 -8.31 10.84
CA PHE A 189 -2.00 -8.91 9.51
C PHE A 189 -0.67 -9.46 8.99
N PHE A 190 0.43 -8.82 9.25
CA PHE A 190 1.77 -9.07 8.73
C PHE A 190 1.90 -8.76 7.22
N LEU A 191 1.04 -9.35 6.36
CA LEU A 191 1.05 -9.16 4.91
C LEU A 191 -0.34 -9.48 4.33
N TYR A 192 -0.89 -8.59 3.51
CA TYR A 192 -2.24 -8.56 2.91
C TYR A 192 -3.38 -8.31 3.90
N TYR A 193 -4.36 -7.50 3.50
CA TYR A 193 -5.52 -7.02 4.24
C TYR A 193 -5.24 -5.92 5.28
N GLU A 194 -3.99 -5.62 5.59
CA GLU A 194 -3.63 -4.52 6.50
C GLU A 194 -4.13 -3.17 5.98
N GLU A 195 -3.89 -2.88 4.70
CA GLU A 195 -4.34 -1.65 4.05
C GLU A 195 -5.88 -1.58 3.99
N MET A 196 -6.54 -2.72 3.77
CA MET A 196 -8.01 -2.78 3.77
C MET A 196 -8.60 -2.54 5.16
N ASP A 197 -8.00 -3.12 6.20
CA ASP A 197 -8.42 -2.90 7.58
C ASP A 197 -8.19 -1.44 7.98
N TRP A 198 -7.06 -0.88 7.63
CA TRP A 198 -6.73 0.53 7.90
C TRP A 198 -7.67 1.49 7.18
N CYS A 199 -7.95 1.26 5.89
CA CYS A 199 -8.97 1.98 5.13
C CYS A 199 -10.36 1.90 5.81
N THR A 200 -10.73 0.72 6.32
CA THR A 200 -11.99 0.55 7.07
C THR A 200 -12.00 1.36 8.37
N GLN A 201 -10.87 1.46 9.07
CA GLN A 201 -10.77 2.30 10.27
C GLN A 201 -10.92 3.78 9.92
N MET A 202 -10.28 4.26 8.84
CA MET A 202 -10.41 5.64 8.37
C MET A 202 -11.87 5.96 7.99
N THR A 203 -12.53 5.09 7.22
CA THR A 203 -13.93 5.30 6.82
C THR A 203 -14.89 5.24 7.99
N ASN A 204 -14.67 4.37 8.99
CA ASN A 204 -15.42 4.33 10.23
C ASN A 204 -15.24 5.60 11.09
N ALA A 205 -14.10 6.26 10.96
CA ALA A 205 -13.83 7.55 11.61
C ALA A 205 -14.40 8.76 10.85
N GLY A 206 -15.09 8.51 9.72
CA GLY A 206 -15.79 9.54 8.92
C GLY A 206 -14.96 10.12 7.78
N TYR A 207 -13.80 9.53 7.46
CA TYR A 207 -12.99 9.98 6.35
C TYR A 207 -13.38 9.31 5.03
N GLU A 208 -13.24 10.07 3.94
CA GLU A 208 -13.31 9.57 2.57
C GLU A 208 -11.91 9.17 2.08
N LEU A 209 -11.89 8.15 1.23
CA LEU A 209 -10.70 7.68 0.52
C LEU A 209 -10.88 7.97 -0.97
N TRP A 210 -9.84 8.45 -1.63
CA TRP A 210 -9.93 8.91 -3.01
C TRP A 210 -8.88 8.25 -3.92
N TYR A 211 -9.24 8.13 -5.17
CA TYR A 211 -8.35 7.85 -6.29
C TYR A 211 -8.07 9.15 -7.05
N GLU A 212 -6.79 9.44 -7.33
CA GLU A 212 -6.35 10.64 -8.04
C GLU A 212 -5.45 10.25 -9.23
N PRO A 213 -5.98 10.24 -10.46
CA PRO A 213 -5.26 9.73 -11.64
C PRO A 213 -4.15 10.63 -12.18
N ARG A 214 -4.11 11.91 -11.79
CA ARG A 214 -3.09 12.88 -12.26
C ARG A 214 -1.69 12.60 -11.70
N CYS A 215 -1.59 11.74 -10.70
CA CYS A 215 -0.34 11.13 -10.25
C CYS A 215 -0.31 9.67 -10.68
N THR A 216 0.78 9.22 -11.30
CA THR A 216 0.94 7.84 -11.78
C THR A 216 2.18 7.20 -11.19
N ILE A 217 2.03 5.98 -10.68
CA ILE A 217 3.11 5.13 -10.16
C ILE A 217 3.18 3.87 -11.02
N PHE A 218 4.39 3.43 -11.36
CA PHE A 218 4.65 2.15 -12.04
C PHE A 218 5.09 1.10 -11.02
N HIS A 219 4.46 -0.08 -11.05
CA HIS A 219 4.69 -1.14 -10.06
C HIS A 219 5.07 -2.46 -10.75
N LYS A 220 6.19 -3.03 -10.34
CA LYS A 220 6.74 -4.27 -10.93
C LYS A 220 5.97 -5.52 -10.51
N GLU A 221 5.22 -5.44 -9.45
CA GLU A 221 4.39 -6.48 -8.81
C GLU A 221 5.08 -7.83 -8.57
N SER A 222 5.01 -8.31 -7.33
CA SER A 222 5.31 -9.70 -6.94
C SER A 222 6.73 -10.21 -7.16
N GLN A 223 7.74 -9.34 -7.16
CA GLN A 223 9.15 -9.80 -7.19
C GLN A 223 9.53 -10.56 -5.91
N SER A 224 8.95 -10.18 -4.76
CA SER A 224 9.32 -10.73 -3.46
C SER A 224 8.53 -11.96 -3.00
N THR A 225 7.27 -12.12 -3.44
CA THR A 225 6.38 -13.18 -2.90
C THR A 225 5.90 -14.22 -3.92
N GLY A 226 5.97 -13.95 -5.22
CA GLY A 226 5.43 -14.81 -6.28
C GLY A 226 3.89 -14.94 -6.22
N GLN A 227 3.22 -14.86 -7.37
CA GLN A 227 1.73 -14.83 -7.44
C GLN A 227 1.04 -16.07 -6.85
N PHE A 228 1.70 -17.23 -6.82
CA PHE A 228 1.12 -18.50 -6.36
C PHE A 228 1.87 -19.11 -5.17
N SER A 229 2.59 -18.30 -4.37
CA SER A 229 3.35 -18.84 -3.24
C SER A 229 2.45 -19.37 -2.13
N LYS A 230 2.90 -20.44 -1.45
CA LYS A 230 2.22 -20.98 -0.24
C LYS A 230 2.05 -19.90 0.83
N LEU A 231 3.02 -18.99 0.95
CA LEU A 231 3.00 -17.86 1.87
C LEU A 231 1.82 -16.90 1.56
N ARG A 232 1.64 -16.52 0.29
CA ARG A 232 0.51 -15.68 -0.14
C ARG A 232 -0.83 -16.35 0.18
N THR A 233 -0.98 -17.63 -0.18
CA THR A 233 -2.21 -18.37 0.08
C THR A 233 -2.54 -18.43 1.56
N PHE A 234 -1.55 -18.67 2.41
CA PHE A 234 -1.69 -18.69 3.87
C PHE A 234 -2.18 -17.35 4.40
N TYR A 235 -1.45 -16.25 4.12
CA TYR A 235 -1.82 -14.93 4.66
C TYR A 235 -3.14 -14.42 4.08
N MET A 236 -3.40 -14.58 2.78
CA MET A 236 -4.67 -14.21 2.18
C MET A 236 -5.87 -14.93 2.81
N THR A 237 -5.72 -16.20 3.15
CA THR A 237 -6.80 -17.00 3.79
C THR A 237 -6.97 -16.61 5.26
N ARG A 238 -5.88 -16.60 6.03
CA ARG A 238 -5.87 -16.21 7.44
C ARG A 238 -6.41 -14.79 7.62
N ASN A 239 -5.91 -13.85 6.85
CA ASN A 239 -6.19 -12.44 7.03
C ASN A 239 -7.61 -12.05 6.58
N ARG A 240 -8.18 -12.74 5.61
CA ARG A 240 -9.59 -12.60 5.27
C ARG A 240 -10.50 -12.96 6.44
N LEU A 241 -10.18 -14.03 7.14
CA LEU A 241 -10.90 -14.43 8.34
C LEU A 241 -10.70 -13.42 9.48
N LEU A 242 -9.48 -12.94 9.65
CA LEU A 242 -9.13 -11.93 10.65
C LEU A 242 -9.85 -10.61 10.38
N TYR A 243 -9.84 -10.13 9.12
CA TYR A 243 -10.60 -8.95 8.70
C TYR A 243 -12.10 -9.10 9.00
N THR A 244 -12.69 -10.28 8.70
CA THR A 244 -14.10 -10.58 9.01
C THR A 244 -14.39 -10.46 10.50
N ARG A 245 -13.52 -11.01 11.34
CA ARG A 245 -13.68 -10.95 12.81
C ARG A 245 -13.60 -9.52 13.34
N ARG A 246 -12.76 -8.68 12.75
CA ARG A 246 -12.57 -7.29 13.16
C ARG A 246 -13.68 -6.36 12.66
N ASN A 247 -14.09 -6.52 11.40
CA ASN A 247 -14.85 -5.51 10.68
C ASN A 247 -16.30 -5.91 10.35
N ARG A 248 -16.72 -7.16 10.60
CA ARG A 248 -18.10 -7.60 10.39
C ARG A 248 -18.78 -7.88 11.71
N LYS A 249 -20.11 -7.67 11.77
CA LYS A 249 -20.94 -7.85 12.99
C LYS A 249 -22.17 -8.72 12.69
N GLY A 250 -22.79 -9.24 13.73
CA GLY A 250 -24.06 -9.97 13.65
C GLY A 250 -24.07 -11.13 12.65
N ALA A 251 -25.17 -11.30 11.94
CA ALA A 251 -25.37 -12.39 10.98
C ALA A 251 -24.36 -12.38 9.83
N GLN A 252 -23.96 -11.20 9.35
CA GLN A 252 -22.94 -11.10 8.29
C GLN A 252 -21.60 -11.72 8.73
N ARG A 253 -21.17 -11.49 9.97
CA ARG A 253 -19.93 -12.10 10.52
C ARG A 253 -20.05 -13.61 10.56
N LEU A 254 -21.16 -14.16 11.04
CA LEU A 254 -21.37 -15.61 11.13
C LEU A 254 -21.40 -16.25 9.74
N LEU A 255 -22.18 -15.71 8.80
CA LEU A 255 -22.25 -16.23 7.43
C LEU A 255 -20.91 -16.15 6.71
N SER A 256 -20.15 -15.07 6.89
CA SER A 256 -18.83 -14.92 6.29
C SER A 256 -17.83 -15.92 6.87
N ILE A 257 -17.79 -16.13 8.18
CA ILE A 257 -16.93 -17.12 8.82
C ILE A 257 -17.29 -18.53 8.33
N LEU A 258 -18.59 -18.88 8.29
CA LEU A 258 -19.05 -20.18 7.80
C LEU A 258 -18.62 -20.42 6.35
N TYR A 259 -18.85 -19.46 5.47
CA TYR A 259 -18.44 -19.52 4.07
C TYR A 259 -16.92 -19.74 3.93
N GLN A 260 -16.11 -19.02 4.66
CA GLN A 260 -14.65 -19.08 4.58
C GLN A 260 -14.10 -20.39 5.15
N SER A 261 -14.69 -20.90 6.24
CA SER A 261 -14.26 -22.14 6.89
C SER A 261 -14.66 -23.41 6.14
N THR A 262 -15.66 -23.35 5.27
CA THR A 262 -16.17 -24.50 4.53
C THR A 262 -15.82 -24.43 3.04
N ILE A 263 -16.49 -23.54 2.29
CA ILE A 263 -16.40 -23.47 0.83
C ILE A 263 -15.03 -22.95 0.38
N ALA A 264 -14.53 -21.87 1.02
CA ALA A 264 -13.26 -21.29 0.62
C ALA A 264 -12.06 -22.16 1.03
N ALA A 265 -12.13 -22.81 2.18
CA ALA A 265 -11.10 -23.75 2.63
C ALA A 265 -11.00 -24.98 1.70
N GLY A 266 -12.13 -25.59 1.33
CA GLY A 266 -12.16 -26.70 0.38
C GLY A 266 -11.56 -26.36 -0.98
N LYS A 267 -11.89 -25.18 -1.55
CA LYS A 267 -11.30 -24.70 -2.82
C LYS A 267 -9.80 -24.45 -2.74
N ASN A 268 -9.31 -23.96 -1.60
CA ASN A 268 -7.88 -23.71 -1.41
C ASN A 268 -7.07 -25.01 -1.25
N SER A 269 -7.64 -26.04 -0.61
CA SER A 269 -7.03 -27.38 -0.53
C SER A 269 -6.88 -28.02 -1.91
N LEU A 270 -7.92 -28.01 -2.73
CA LEU A 270 -7.88 -28.56 -4.10
C LEU A 270 -6.84 -27.85 -4.98
N ARG A 271 -6.73 -26.52 -4.89
CA ARG A 271 -5.70 -25.76 -5.62
C ARG A 271 -4.26 -26.03 -5.15
N SER A 272 -4.05 -26.36 -3.88
CA SER A 272 -2.71 -26.71 -3.38
C SER A 272 -2.25 -28.08 -3.85
N GLU A 273 -3.18 -28.99 -4.15
CA GLU A 273 -2.90 -30.34 -4.69
C GLU A 273 -2.60 -30.32 -6.21
N GLU A 274 -3.19 -29.38 -6.95
CA GLU A 274 -2.92 -29.21 -8.40
C GLU A 274 -1.53 -28.61 -8.71
N HIS A 275 -0.85 -28.05 -7.70
CA HIS A 275 0.45 -27.37 -7.84
C HIS A 275 1.57 -28.06 -7.02
N THR A 276 1.39 -29.29 -6.56
CA THR A 276 2.41 -30.16 -6.00
C THR A 276 2.81 -31.25 -6.97
#